data_c9721f0b195c0627993c935d425caf89
#
_entry.id   c9721f0b195c0627993c935d425caf89
#
_cell.length_a   1.000
_cell.length_b   1.000
_cell.length_c   1.000
_cell.angle_alpha   90.00
_cell.angle_beta   90.00
_cell.angle_gamma   90.00
#
_symmetry.space_group_name_H-M   'P 1'
#
loop_
_entity.id
_entity.type
_entity.pdbx_description
1 polymer ?
#
loop_
_entity_poly.entity_id
_entity_poly.type
_entity_poly.pdbx_seq_one_letter_code
_entity_poly.pdbx_strand_id
1 'polypeptide(L)'
;MKYKKLWTDMHSNIHHDQMEALPLWYEQIKKEMDFWPIAYYPFYMRPTSSGLAVEDRYEDELIEKDWEQVRQLALQAEKEGFPMFMGYEWQGAGLDGDHNVFFLENGSIHFLNLSFL
;
A
#
# COMPACT_ATOMS: atom_id res chain seq x y z
N MET A 1 25.69 10.83 21.80
CA MET A 1 25.06 10.33 20.57
C MET A 1 23.87 11.20 20.23
N LYS A 2 23.82 11.74 19.03
CA LYS A 2 22.69 12.54 18.56
C LYS A 2 21.76 11.66 17.74
N TYR A 3 20.48 11.66 18.07
CA TYR A 3 19.44 10.95 17.33
C TYR A 3 18.70 11.94 16.42
N LYS A 4 18.44 11.52 15.19
CA LYS A 4 17.57 12.24 14.27
C LYS A 4 16.18 11.65 14.35
N LYS A 5 15.16 12.49 14.52
CA LYS A 5 13.76 12.05 14.44
C LYS A 5 13.33 12.01 12.97
N LEU A 6 12.71 10.93 12.57
CA LEU A 6 12.12 10.77 11.25
C LEU A 6 10.61 10.69 11.38
N TRP A 7 9.91 11.29 10.41
CA TRP A 7 8.46 11.40 10.42
C TRP A 7 7.87 10.68 9.22
N THR A 8 6.81 9.91 9.47
CA THR A 8 6.03 9.24 8.43
C THR A 8 4.64 8.89 8.93
N ASP A 9 3.80 8.41 8.01
CA ASP A 9 2.54 7.75 8.30
C ASP A 9 2.71 6.25 8.02
N MET A 10 2.54 5.42 9.05
CA MET A 10 2.67 3.95 8.96
C MET A 10 1.37 3.26 8.54
N HIS A 11 0.31 4.01 8.22
CA HIS A 11 -0.98 3.48 7.80
C HIS A 11 -1.53 4.23 6.58
N SER A 12 -0.73 4.33 5.54
CA SER A 12 -1.12 4.94 4.26
C SER A 12 -1.75 3.88 3.35
N ASN A 13 -3.03 3.65 3.49
CA ASN A 13 -3.76 2.73 2.62
C ASN A 13 -3.96 3.31 1.23
N ILE A 14 -3.63 2.54 0.21
CA ILE A 14 -3.85 2.88 -1.18
C ILE A 14 -4.81 1.87 -1.80
N HIS A 15 -5.94 2.36 -2.26
CA HIS A 15 -6.99 1.57 -2.92
C HIS A 15 -6.90 1.72 -4.44
N HIS A 16 -7.50 0.77 -5.15
CA HIS A 16 -7.53 0.79 -6.61
C HIS A 16 -8.04 2.11 -7.19
N ASP A 17 -9.12 2.65 -6.63
CA ASP A 17 -9.74 3.90 -7.10
C ASP A 17 -8.89 5.15 -6.82
N GLN A 18 -7.80 5.02 -6.08
CA GLN A 18 -6.88 6.11 -5.74
C GLN A 18 -5.59 6.08 -6.56
N MET A 19 -5.43 5.08 -7.44
CA MET A 19 -4.18 4.88 -8.16
C MET A 19 -3.82 6.04 -9.10
N GLU A 20 -4.82 6.73 -9.66
CA GLU A 20 -4.57 7.92 -10.49
C GLU A 20 -3.95 9.08 -9.69
N ALA A 21 -4.30 9.20 -8.42
CA ALA A 21 -3.79 10.26 -7.54
C ALA A 21 -2.41 9.91 -6.94
N LEU A 22 -1.99 8.66 -7.03
CA LEU A 22 -0.78 8.18 -6.38
C LEU A 22 0.48 8.98 -6.73
N PRO A 23 0.76 9.34 -8.00
CA PRO A 23 1.93 10.15 -8.33
C PRO A 23 1.88 11.54 -7.71
N LEU A 24 0.70 12.14 -7.63
CA LEU A 24 0.52 13.45 -7.00
C LEU A 24 0.76 13.38 -5.49
N TRP A 25 0.23 12.35 -4.84
CA TRP A 25 0.46 12.13 -3.41
C TRP A 25 1.95 11.91 -3.12
N TYR A 26 2.64 11.14 -3.95
CA TYR A 26 4.08 10.94 -3.81
C TYR A 26 4.84 12.28 -3.82
N GLU A 27 4.53 13.16 -4.76
CA GLU A 27 5.18 14.47 -4.85
C GLU A 27 4.93 15.31 -3.59
N GLN A 28 3.75 15.23 -3.01
CA GLN A 28 3.41 15.93 -1.78
C GLN A 28 4.12 15.31 -0.57
N ILE A 29 4.09 14.00 -0.45
CA ILE A 29 4.66 13.26 0.68
C ILE A 29 6.18 13.43 0.76
N LYS A 30 6.89 13.48 -0.37
CA LYS A 30 8.33 13.78 -0.38
C LYS A 30 8.69 15.09 0.32
N LYS A 31 7.79 16.05 0.33
CA LYS A 31 8.00 17.37 0.95
C LYS A 31 7.72 17.35 2.44
N GLU A 32 6.88 16.44 2.91
CA GLU A 32 6.35 16.45 4.27
C GLU A 32 6.87 15.33 5.16
N MET A 33 7.29 14.22 4.58
CA MET A 33 7.72 13.03 5.31
C MET A 33 9.15 12.62 4.97
N ASP A 34 9.78 11.92 5.88
CA ASP A 34 11.15 11.42 5.71
C ASP A 34 11.21 10.08 4.95
N PHE A 35 10.14 9.30 5.03
CA PHE A 35 9.98 8.04 4.29
C PHE A 35 8.50 7.69 4.17
N TRP A 36 8.15 6.81 3.26
CA TRP A 36 6.75 6.45 3.01
C TRP A 36 6.55 4.95 2.85
N PRO A 37 6.00 4.26 3.86
CA PRO A 37 5.54 2.89 3.72
C PRO A 37 4.09 2.87 3.22
N ILE A 38 3.88 2.32 2.01
CA ILE A 38 2.55 2.18 1.41
C ILE A 38 1.93 0.86 1.83
N ALA A 39 0.69 0.89 2.28
CA ALA A 39 -0.12 -0.30 2.52
C ALA A 39 -1.18 -0.42 1.42
N TYR A 40 -0.90 -1.21 0.39
CA TYR A 40 -1.87 -1.47 -0.67
C TYR A 40 -3.04 -2.27 -0.12
N TYR A 41 -4.25 -1.84 -0.47
CA TYR A 41 -5.49 -2.44 0.03
C TYR A 41 -6.28 -3.04 -1.12
N PRO A 42 -6.31 -4.39 -1.29
CA PRO A 42 -6.88 -5.04 -2.47
C PRO A 42 -8.39 -5.29 -2.38
N PHE A 43 -9.08 -4.60 -1.49
CA PHE A 43 -10.50 -4.83 -1.22
C PHE A 43 -11.34 -3.57 -1.47
N TYR A 44 -12.62 -3.77 -1.69
CA TYR A 44 -13.61 -2.71 -1.80
C TYR A 44 -14.91 -3.11 -1.11
N MET A 45 -15.73 -2.13 -0.76
CA MET A 45 -17.03 -2.38 -0.15
C MET A 45 -18.08 -2.52 -1.22
N ARG A 46 -18.74 -3.67 -1.25
CA ARG A 46 -19.83 -3.96 -2.19
C ARG A 46 -21.17 -3.94 -1.45
N PRO A 47 -22.15 -3.12 -1.91
CA PRO A 47 -23.48 -3.14 -1.31
C PRO A 47 -24.20 -4.47 -1.61
N THR A 48 -25.01 -4.91 -0.66
CA THR A 48 -25.84 -6.10 -0.80
C THR A 48 -27.33 -5.74 -0.79
N SER A 49 -28.18 -6.66 -1.23
CA SER A 49 -29.64 -6.49 -1.24
C SER A 49 -30.23 -6.33 0.17
N SER A 50 -29.53 -6.80 1.20
CA SER A 50 -29.95 -6.64 2.61
C SER A 50 -29.67 -5.25 3.18
N GLY A 51 -29.01 -4.36 2.41
CA GLY A 51 -28.60 -3.04 2.87
C GLY A 51 -27.27 -3.02 3.63
N LEU A 52 -26.67 -4.19 3.90
CA LEU A 52 -25.34 -4.29 4.48
C LEU A 52 -24.29 -4.29 3.37
N ALA A 53 -23.19 -3.58 3.60
CA ALA A 53 -22.03 -3.67 2.72
C ALA A 53 -21.14 -4.84 3.15
N VAL A 54 -20.58 -5.54 2.17
CA VAL A 54 -19.60 -6.60 2.39
C VAL A 54 -18.29 -6.22 1.73
N GLU A 55 -17.18 -6.63 2.35
CA GLU A 55 -15.87 -6.44 1.77
C GLU A 55 -15.62 -7.53 0.73
N ASP A 56 -15.17 -7.12 -0.45
CA ASP A 56 -14.87 -8.01 -1.56
C ASP A 56 -13.49 -7.68 -2.12
N ARG A 57 -12.86 -8.64 -2.78
CA ARG A 57 -11.51 -8.49 -3.31
C ARG A 57 -11.57 -8.14 -4.79
N TYR A 58 -10.70 -7.22 -5.24
CA TYR A 58 -10.55 -6.93 -6.67
C TYR A 58 -10.04 -8.15 -7.43
N GLU A 59 -10.31 -8.18 -8.75
CA GLU A 59 -9.79 -9.21 -9.65
C GLU A 59 -8.26 -9.24 -9.66
N ASP A 60 -7.68 -10.42 -9.82
CA ASP A 60 -6.24 -10.63 -9.79
C ASP A 60 -5.48 -9.75 -10.77
N GLU A 61 -5.98 -9.62 -12.01
CA GLU A 61 -5.35 -8.78 -13.03
C GLU A 61 -5.28 -7.32 -12.63
N LEU A 62 -6.30 -6.82 -11.95
CA LEU A 62 -6.35 -5.46 -11.46
C LEU A 62 -5.35 -5.23 -10.33
N ILE A 63 -5.29 -6.16 -9.39
CA ILE A 63 -4.35 -6.13 -8.27
C ILE A 63 -2.90 -6.15 -8.78
N GLU A 64 -2.59 -7.03 -9.71
CA GLU A 64 -1.25 -7.10 -10.30
C GLU A 64 -0.84 -5.81 -11.00
N LYS A 65 -1.78 -5.19 -11.71
CA LYS A 65 -1.55 -3.91 -12.38
C LYS A 65 -1.30 -2.79 -11.38
N ASP A 66 -2.11 -2.71 -10.33
CA ASP A 66 -1.94 -1.71 -9.28
C ASP A 66 -0.61 -1.91 -8.55
N TRP A 67 -0.29 -3.14 -8.20
CA TRP A 67 0.96 -3.48 -7.51
C TRP A 67 2.18 -3.10 -8.33
N GLU A 68 2.14 -3.37 -9.65
CA GLU A 68 3.22 -2.96 -10.55
C GLU A 68 3.37 -1.43 -10.61
N GLN A 69 2.25 -0.71 -10.59
CA GLN A 69 2.28 0.76 -10.56
C GLN A 69 2.92 1.28 -9.26
N VAL A 70 2.57 0.69 -8.12
CA VAL A 70 3.21 1.01 -6.83
C VAL A 70 4.70 0.69 -6.89
N ARG A 71 5.07 -0.45 -7.46
CA ARG A 71 6.47 -0.87 -7.60
C ARG A 71 7.27 0.11 -8.45
N GLN A 72 6.72 0.55 -9.58
CA GLN A 72 7.38 1.54 -10.45
C GLN A 72 7.62 2.86 -9.70
N LEU A 73 6.65 3.29 -8.91
CA LEU A 73 6.80 4.50 -8.11
C LEU A 73 7.88 4.31 -7.02
N ALA A 74 7.91 3.17 -6.37
CA ALA A 74 8.94 2.86 -5.36
C ALA A 74 10.35 2.83 -5.97
N LEU A 75 10.50 2.31 -7.19
CA LEU A 75 11.78 2.34 -7.92
C LEU A 75 12.18 3.76 -8.31
N GLN A 76 11.22 4.58 -8.72
CA GLN A 76 11.47 6.01 -8.97
C GLN A 76 11.93 6.71 -7.70
N ALA A 77 11.26 6.48 -6.57
CA ALA A 77 11.62 7.05 -5.27
C ALA A 77 13.05 6.66 -4.87
N GLU A 78 13.44 5.41 -5.09
CA GLU A 78 14.79 4.92 -4.82
C GLU A 78 15.83 5.71 -5.64
N LYS A 79 15.58 5.94 -6.92
CA LYS A 79 16.46 6.76 -7.77
C LYS A 79 16.55 8.21 -7.30
N GLU A 80 15.48 8.75 -6.74
CA GLU A 80 15.41 10.12 -6.21
C GLU A 80 15.99 10.23 -4.78
N GLY A 81 16.35 9.11 -4.16
CA GLY A 81 16.89 9.06 -2.81
C GLY A 81 15.83 9.21 -1.72
N PHE A 82 14.56 9.01 -2.04
CA PHE A 82 13.47 9.02 -1.05
C PHE A 82 13.09 7.59 -0.66
N PRO A 83 13.24 7.21 0.63
CA PRO A 83 12.89 5.87 1.07
C PRO A 83 11.38 5.62 0.99
N MET A 84 10.97 4.70 0.14
CA MET A 84 9.60 4.26 -0.02
C MET A 84 9.56 2.74 0.10
N PHE A 85 8.64 2.23 0.90
CA PHE A 85 8.50 0.80 1.16
C PHE A 85 7.17 0.32 0.62
N MET A 86 7.20 -0.71 -0.22
CA MET A 86 6.00 -1.39 -0.66
C MET A 86 5.44 -2.24 0.48
N GLY A 87 4.14 -2.30 0.58
CA GLY A 87 3.48 -3.09 1.59
C GLY A 87 2.00 -3.29 1.27
N TYR A 88 1.34 -4.03 2.12
CA TYR A 88 -0.09 -4.28 2.02
C TYR A 88 -0.70 -4.42 3.40
N GLU A 89 -2.01 -4.22 3.48
CA GLU A 89 -2.75 -4.51 4.70
C GLU A 89 -3.26 -5.95 4.66
N TRP A 90 -2.82 -6.74 5.65
CA TRP A 90 -3.31 -8.09 5.88
C TRP A 90 -4.55 -8.03 6.76
N GLN A 91 -5.61 -8.71 6.36
CA GLN A 91 -6.88 -8.75 7.06
C GLN A 91 -6.95 -9.95 7.99
N GLY A 92 -6.98 -9.71 9.30
CA GLY A 92 -6.92 -10.73 10.34
C GLY A 92 -8.25 -11.32 10.79
N ALA A 93 -9.32 -11.14 10.04
CA ALA A 93 -10.65 -11.70 10.31
C ALA A 93 -11.17 -11.44 11.75
N GLY A 94 -10.83 -10.32 12.32
CA GLY A 94 -11.37 -9.82 13.60
C GLY A 94 -10.75 -10.37 14.88
N LEU A 95 -10.14 -11.54 14.86
CA LEU A 95 -9.49 -12.12 16.04
C LEU A 95 -8.03 -11.68 16.18
N ASP A 96 -7.32 -11.61 15.07
CA ASP A 96 -5.89 -11.29 15.03
C ASP A 96 -5.62 -9.82 14.72
N GLY A 97 -6.67 -9.05 14.37
CA GLY A 97 -6.56 -7.67 13.94
C GLY A 97 -5.98 -7.54 12.54
N ASP A 98 -5.98 -6.33 12.02
CA ASP A 98 -5.39 -6.02 10.71
C ASP A 98 -3.94 -5.61 10.89
N HIS A 99 -3.08 -6.03 9.97
CA HIS A 99 -1.64 -5.78 10.03
C HIS A 99 -1.15 -5.14 8.74
N ASN A 100 -0.36 -4.09 8.85
CA ASN A 100 0.37 -3.55 7.72
C ASN A 100 1.71 -4.28 7.61
N VAL A 101 1.95 -4.88 6.44
CA VAL A 101 3.17 -5.64 6.15
C VAL A 101 3.98 -4.86 5.13
N PHE A 102 5.24 -4.56 5.44
CA PHE A 102 6.12 -3.80 4.56
C PHE A 102 7.35 -4.61 4.18
N PHE A 103 7.82 -4.40 2.96
CA PHE A 103 9.02 -5.04 2.45
C PHE A 103 10.19 -4.06 2.48
N LEU A 104 11.37 -4.54 2.88
CA LEU A 104 12.57 -3.71 2.94
C LEU A 104 13.20 -3.47 1.57
N GLU A 105 12.84 -4.30 0.59
CA GLU A 105 13.35 -4.18 -0.78
C GLU A 105 12.20 -4.05 -1.77
N ASN A 106 12.33 -3.16 -2.73
CA ASN A 106 11.34 -2.93 -3.78
C ASN A 106 11.52 -3.86 -4.98
N GLY A 107 11.91 -5.10 -4.73
CA GLY A 107 12.23 -6.09 -5.75
C GLY A 107 11.02 -6.64 -6.50
N SER A 108 11.19 -7.81 -7.12
CA SER A 108 10.18 -8.48 -7.94
C SER A 108 9.20 -9.31 -7.11
N ILE A 109 8.63 -8.72 -6.07
CA ILE A 109 7.60 -9.41 -5.27
C ILE A 109 6.28 -9.32 -6.02
N HIS A 110 5.74 -10.48 -6.40
CA HIS A 110 4.42 -10.58 -7.00
C HIS A 110 3.37 -10.63 -5.90
N PHE A 111 2.41 -9.72 -5.96
CA PHE A 111 1.37 -9.59 -4.93
C PHE A 111 0.58 -10.89 -4.75
N LEU A 112 0.25 -11.58 -5.86
CA LEU A 112 -0.53 -12.82 -5.82
C LEU A 112 0.21 -14.01 -5.19
N ASN A 113 1.52 -13.91 -5.02
CA ASN A 113 2.32 -14.91 -4.31
C ASN A 113 2.29 -14.70 -2.79
N LEU A 114 1.70 -13.62 -2.32
CA LEU A 114 1.56 -13.34 -0.91
C LEU A 114 0.34 -14.09 -0.35
N SER A 115 0.52 -14.71 0.80
CA SER A 115 -0.56 -15.41 1.47
C SER A 115 -1.46 -14.41 2.19
N PHE A 116 -2.74 -14.35 1.82
CA PHE A 116 -3.77 -13.56 2.47
C PHE A 116 -4.66 -14.45 3.34
N LEU A 117 -4.08 -15.31 4.09
CA LEU A 117 -4.83 -16.17 4.99
C LEU A 117 -5.12 -15.48 6.31
#